data_a6629e22c8fd4eb3d362ea2204739626
#
_entry.id   a6629e22c8fd4eb3d362ea2204739626
#
_cell.length_a   1.000
_cell.length_b   1.000
_cell.length_c   1.000
_cell.angle_alpha   90.00
_cell.angle_beta   90.00
_cell.angle_gamma   90.00
#
_symmetry.space_group_name_H-M   'P 1'
#
loop_
_entity.id
_entity.type
_entity.pdbx_description
1 polymer ?
#
loop_
_entity_poly.entity_id
_entity_poly.type
_entity_poly.pdbx_seq_one_letter_code
_entity_poly.pdbx_strand_id
1 'polypeptide(L)' 'FEMARSMKEDGEDAERIAKYTGLPIDKIKKL' A
#
# COMPACT_ATOMS: atom_id res chain seq x y z
N PHE A 1 8.72 -0.80 3.45
CA PHE A 1 7.26 -0.98 3.22
C PHE A 1 6.43 -0.70 4.46
N GLU A 2 7.02 -0.11 5.49
CA GLU A 2 6.27 0.12 6.73
C GLU A 2 5.12 1.09 6.51
N MET A 3 5.36 2.14 5.74
CA MET A 3 4.31 3.12 5.47
C MET A 3 3.16 2.51 4.69
N ALA A 4 3.50 1.70 3.68
CA ALA A 4 2.47 1.04 2.88
C ALA A 4 1.67 0.06 3.72
N ARG A 5 2.34 -0.68 4.60
CA ARG A 5 1.68 -1.62 5.49
C ARG A 5 0.74 -0.88 6.45
N SER A 6 1.23 0.22 7.00
CA SER A 6 0.45 1.01 7.92
C SER A 6 -0.81 1.54 7.26
N MET A 7 -0.69 2.03 6.04
CA MET A 7 -1.83 2.53 5.28
C MET A 7 -2.83 1.41 4.99
N LYS A 8 -2.30 0.21 4.68
CA LYS A 8 -3.16 -0.92 4.40
C LYS A 8 -3.95 -1.33 5.65
N GLU A 9 -3.31 -1.29 6.79
CA GLU A 9 -3.97 -1.62 8.06
C GLU A 9 -5.05 -0.59 8.39
N ASP A 10 -4.87 0.64 7.94
CA ASP A 10 -5.85 1.70 8.14
C ASP A 10 -7.06 1.57 7.22
N GLY A 11 -7.01 0.64 6.28
CA GLY A 11 -8.12 0.43 5.36
C GLY A 11 -8.03 1.22 4.07
N GLU A 12 -6.85 1.74 3.75
CA GLU A 12 -6.66 2.47 2.50
C GLU A 12 -6.68 1.53 1.31
N ASP A 13 -7.10 2.06 0.15
CA ASP A 13 -7.11 1.26 -1.07
C ASP A 13 -5.70 0.95 -1.53
N ALA A 14 -5.51 -0.27 -2.06
CA ALA A 14 -4.20 -0.66 -2.56
C ALA A 14 -3.71 0.27 -3.65
N GLU A 15 -4.60 0.71 -4.53
CA GLU A 15 -4.23 1.65 -5.60
C GLU A 15 -3.73 2.96 -5.02
N ARG A 16 -4.38 3.44 -3.99
CA ARG A 16 -3.99 4.67 -3.35
C ARG A 16 -2.64 4.54 -2.67
N ILE A 17 -2.42 3.42 -1.99
CA ILE A 17 -1.16 3.14 -1.33
C ILE A 17 -0.03 3.07 -2.35
N ALA A 18 -0.28 2.38 -3.47
CA ALA A 18 0.71 2.25 -4.53
C ALA A 18 1.10 3.62 -5.08
N LYS A 19 0.11 4.48 -5.28
CA LYS A 19 0.34 5.81 -5.82
C LYS A 19 1.15 6.66 -4.84
N TYR A 20 0.81 6.55 -3.57
CA TYR A 20 1.46 7.35 -2.53
C TYR A 20 2.89 6.90 -2.28
N THR A 21 3.12 5.60 -2.24
CA THR A 21 4.43 5.04 -1.90
C THR A 21 5.31 4.79 -3.12
N GLY A 22 4.71 4.75 -4.32
CA GLY A 22 5.45 4.44 -5.53
C GLY A 22 5.72 2.96 -5.71
N LEU A 23 5.09 2.11 -4.91
CA LEU A 23 5.26 0.67 -5.02
C LEU A 23 4.25 0.09 -6.02
N PRO A 24 4.60 -1.04 -6.68
CA PRO A 24 3.64 -1.71 -7.55
C PRO A 24 2.50 -2.29 -6.71
N ILE A 25 1.30 -2.30 -7.31
CA ILE A 25 0.11 -2.75 -6.60
C ILE A 25 0.22 -4.20 -6.14
N ASP A 26 0.94 -5.01 -6.91
CA ASP A 26 1.17 -6.41 -6.53
C ASP A 26 1.85 -6.52 -5.18
N LYS A 27 2.81 -5.64 -4.94
CA LYS A 27 3.52 -5.61 -3.67
C LYS A 27 2.59 -5.20 -2.53
N ILE A 28 1.73 -4.24 -2.82
CA ILE A 28 0.77 -3.75 -1.82
C ILE A 28 -0.17 -4.89 -1.40
N LYS A 29 -0.64 -5.66 -2.37
CA LYS A 29 -1.57 -6.74 -2.09
C LYS A 29 -0.95 -7.86 -1.26
N LYS A 30 0.36 -7.98 -1.30
CA LYS A 30 1.06 -9.02 -0.55
C LYS A 30 1.42 -8.60 0.87
N LEU A 31 1.20 -7.37 1.21
CA LEU A 31 1.49 -6.90 2.56
C LEU A 31 0.53 -7.44 3.61
#